data_1e770eaa75d6effc779b06f2409cd266
#
_entry.id   1e770eaa75d6effc779b06f2409cd266
#
_cell.length_a   1.000
_cell.length_b   1.000
_cell.length_c   1.000
_cell.angle_alpha   90.00
_cell.angle_beta   90.00
_cell.angle_gamma   90.00
#
_symmetry.space_group_name_H-M   'P 1'
#
loop_
_entity.id
_entity.type
_entity.pdbx_description
1 polymer ?
#
loop_
_entity_poly.entity_id
_entity_poly.type
_entity_poly.pdbx_seq_one_letter_code
_entity_poly.pdbx_strand_id
1 'polypeptide(L)'
;MILVLANSRDLPARRLVETWRAHDARLLTLADLSRAGWRHYVGEVGPEIAIACGELIPAASINGVITRIPWVTPEDLLHVVDGDRHYVAAEISAFLLAWLSQLTCPVINRPTTNGLMGAPHAAEGWMAIAARAGLRLPWTRRVFPAPPEPAWPPEAITVAVLGDRCFGNVDPALADQACRLAAAANVELLAVTFSHAAAGATFLGAQLWPDVSLPELAAALLARFVPAAGRAAANVAEAAA
;
A
#
# COMPACT_ATOMS: atom_id res chain seq x y z
N MET A 1 6.49 14.07 -9.56
CA MET A 1 5.42 13.12 -9.95
C MET A 1 5.18 12.09 -8.86
N ILE A 2 3.93 11.67 -8.63
CA ILE A 2 3.56 10.58 -7.69
C ILE A 2 2.90 9.47 -8.50
N LEU A 3 3.29 8.21 -8.27
CA LEU A 3 2.69 7.06 -8.93
C LEU A 3 1.78 6.28 -7.95
N VAL A 4 0.60 5.90 -8.42
CA VAL A 4 -0.29 4.97 -7.72
C VAL A 4 -0.37 3.69 -8.55
N LEU A 5 0.36 2.66 -8.13
CA LEU A 5 0.36 1.34 -8.78
C LEU A 5 -0.88 0.57 -8.32
N ALA A 6 -1.86 0.45 -9.20
CA ALA A 6 -3.14 -0.16 -8.88
C ALA A 6 -3.79 -0.80 -10.11
N ASN A 7 -4.76 -1.68 -9.86
CA ASN A 7 -5.65 -2.13 -10.92
C ASN A 7 -6.50 -0.95 -11.45
N SER A 8 -6.76 -0.90 -12.74
CA SER A 8 -7.58 0.14 -13.37
C SER A 8 -9.00 0.26 -12.81
N ARG A 9 -9.50 -0.80 -12.15
CA ARG A 9 -10.82 -0.84 -11.48
C ARG A 9 -10.78 -0.44 -10.00
N ASP A 10 -9.61 -0.16 -9.43
CA ASP A 10 -9.48 0.30 -8.04
C ASP A 10 -10.02 1.73 -7.92
N LEU A 11 -11.28 1.86 -7.45
CA LEU A 11 -11.96 3.15 -7.33
C LEU A 11 -11.28 4.08 -6.31
N PRO A 12 -10.84 3.63 -5.10
CA PRO A 12 -10.07 4.46 -4.19
C PRO A 12 -8.78 5.01 -4.80
N ALA A 13 -8.03 4.19 -5.55
CA ALA A 13 -6.82 4.63 -6.23
C ALA A 13 -7.11 5.70 -7.28
N ARG A 14 -8.15 5.53 -8.09
CA ARG A 14 -8.55 6.49 -9.11
C ARG A 14 -8.98 7.84 -8.50
N ARG A 15 -9.77 7.81 -7.41
CA ARG A 15 -10.16 9.01 -6.68
C ARG A 15 -8.96 9.72 -6.08
N LEU A 16 -8.00 8.97 -5.53
CA LEU A 16 -6.77 9.52 -4.99
C LEU A 16 -5.97 10.25 -6.07
N VAL A 17 -5.77 9.64 -7.25
CA VAL A 17 -5.07 10.25 -8.39
C VAL A 17 -5.76 11.54 -8.83
N GLU A 18 -7.10 11.55 -8.91
CA GLU A 18 -7.85 12.76 -9.25
C GLU A 18 -7.69 13.86 -8.20
N THR A 19 -7.75 13.50 -6.91
CA THR A 19 -7.51 14.45 -5.80
C THR A 19 -6.12 15.06 -5.85
N TRP A 20 -5.11 14.31 -6.28
CA TRP A 20 -3.72 14.75 -6.36
C TRP A 20 -3.28 15.22 -7.74
N ARG A 21 -4.22 15.49 -8.62
CA ARG A 21 -3.93 15.93 -10.00
C ARG A 21 -3.00 17.15 -10.07
N ALA A 22 -3.17 18.10 -9.16
CA ALA A 22 -2.30 19.29 -9.05
C ALA A 22 -0.85 18.96 -8.66
N HIS A 23 -0.59 17.75 -8.16
CA HIS A 23 0.74 17.26 -7.75
C HIS A 23 1.32 16.25 -8.75
N ASP A 24 0.80 16.22 -9.98
CA ASP A 24 1.23 15.30 -11.05
C ASP A 24 1.16 13.83 -10.59
N ALA A 25 0.03 13.45 -9.97
CA ALA A 25 -0.23 12.06 -9.62
C ALA A 25 -0.75 11.29 -10.83
N ARG A 26 -0.24 10.07 -11.03
CA ARG A 26 -0.63 9.20 -12.15
C ARG A 26 -0.92 7.79 -11.70
N LEU A 27 -1.90 7.18 -12.35
CA LEU A 27 -2.18 5.75 -12.17
C LEU A 27 -1.19 4.95 -13.02
N LEU A 28 -0.47 4.04 -12.38
CA LEU A 28 0.36 3.03 -13.03
C LEU A 28 -0.41 1.72 -13.01
N THR A 29 -0.69 1.16 -14.19
CA THR A 29 -1.48 -0.06 -14.34
C THR A 29 -0.65 -1.21 -14.89
N LEU A 30 -1.16 -2.45 -14.77
CA LEU A 30 -0.52 -3.62 -15.37
C LEU A 30 -0.48 -3.54 -16.90
N ALA A 31 -1.41 -2.82 -17.53
CA ALA A 31 -1.36 -2.55 -18.96
C ALA A 31 -0.18 -1.65 -19.34
N ASP A 32 0.22 -0.72 -18.49
CA ASP A 32 1.42 0.09 -18.71
C ASP A 32 2.70 -0.74 -18.60
N LEU A 33 2.72 -1.74 -17.70
CA LEU A 33 3.85 -2.67 -17.55
C LEU A 33 4.06 -3.58 -18.77
N SER A 34 3.02 -3.79 -19.55
CA SER A 34 3.09 -4.57 -20.79
C SER A 34 3.48 -3.73 -22.02
N ARG A 35 3.75 -2.43 -21.86
CA ARG A 35 4.19 -1.55 -22.96
C ARG A 35 5.69 -1.58 -23.14
N ALA A 36 6.13 -1.50 -24.40
CA ALA A 36 7.55 -1.37 -24.71
C ALA A 36 8.08 0.00 -24.26
N GLY A 37 9.32 0.03 -23.74
CA GLY A 37 9.99 1.28 -23.37
C GLY A 37 10.44 1.34 -21.91
N TRP A 38 10.02 0.43 -21.06
CA TRP A 38 10.57 0.26 -19.73
C TRP A 38 12.09 0.01 -19.79
N ARG A 39 12.83 0.68 -18.89
CA ARG A 39 14.28 0.47 -18.69
C ARG A 39 14.56 0.42 -17.22
N HIS A 40 15.10 -0.70 -16.77
CA HIS A 40 15.53 -0.93 -15.40
C HIS A 40 16.89 -1.66 -15.44
N TYR A 41 17.87 -1.17 -14.70
CA TYR A 41 19.21 -1.68 -14.68
C TYR A 41 19.50 -2.32 -13.34
N VAL A 42 19.91 -3.60 -13.35
CA VAL A 42 20.29 -4.32 -12.14
C VAL A 42 21.82 -4.41 -12.10
N GLY A 43 22.44 -3.78 -11.08
CA GLY A 43 23.89 -3.78 -10.91
C GLY A 43 24.66 -2.80 -11.81
N GLU A 44 23.99 -2.07 -12.68
CA GLU A 44 24.56 -1.04 -13.55
C GLU A 44 23.87 0.31 -13.33
N VAL A 45 24.54 1.40 -13.69
CA VAL A 45 23.96 2.75 -13.63
C VAL A 45 23.54 3.16 -15.03
N GLY A 46 22.26 3.44 -15.20
CA GLY A 46 21.70 3.90 -16.49
C GLY A 46 20.44 4.74 -16.29
N PRO A 47 19.96 5.41 -17.35
CA PRO A 47 18.73 6.21 -17.29
C PRO A 47 17.52 5.27 -17.19
N GLU A 48 17.04 5.04 -15.98
CA GLU A 48 15.84 4.25 -15.72
C GLU A 48 14.58 4.98 -16.20
N ILE A 49 13.70 4.25 -16.88
CA ILE A 49 12.46 4.75 -17.45
C ILE A 49 11.31 3.84 -17.03
N ALA A 50 10.27 4.44 -16.45
CA ALA A 50 8.97 3.84 -16.24
C ALA A 50 7.98 4.28 -17.33
N ILE A 51 6.85 3.57 -17.44
CA ILE A 51 5.71 3.99 -18.27
C ILE A 51 4.48 4.09 -17.38
N ALA A 52 3.83 5.24 -17.37
CA ALA A 52 2.53 5.41 -16.74
C ALA A 52 1.59 6.22 -17.62
N CYS A 53 0.34 5.82 -17.70
CA CYS A 53 -0.66 6.40 -18.60
C CYS A 53 -0.18 6.43 -20.07
N GLY A 54 0.68 5.50 -20.46
CA GLY A 54 1.26 5.41 -21.80
C GLY A 54 2.40 6.37 -22.12
N GLU A 55 2.87 7.16 -21.14
CA GLU A 55 3.98 8.10 -21.29
C GLU A 55 5.26 7.56 -20.65
N LEU A 56 6.41 7.88 -21.27
CA LEU A 56 7.74 7.57 -20.75
C LEU A 56 8.10 8.53 -19.62
N ILE A 57 8.47 7.99 -18.46
CA ILE A 57 8.74 8.74 -17.24
C ILE A 57 10.16 8.40 -16.75
N PRO A 58 11.07 9.38 -16.66
CA PRO A 58 12.34 9.14 -15.98
C PRO A 58 12.12 8.76 -14.51
N ALA A 59 12.70 7.64 -14.05
CA ALA A 59 12.51 7.19 -12.66
C ALA A 59 12.96 8.25 -11.63
N ALA A 60 13.96 9.05 -11.97
CA ALA A 60 14.43 10.17 -11.14
C ALA A 60 13.37 11.27 -10.91
N SER A 61 12.32 11.34 -11.74
CA SER A 61 11.21 12.29 -11.56
C SER A 61 10.10 11.81 -10.64
N ILE A 62 10.20 10.56 -10.17
CA ILE A 62 9.22 9.94 -9.26
C ILE A 62 9.54 10.35 -7.83
N ASN A 63 8.63 11.08 -7.19
CA ASN A 63 8.78 11.55 -5.82
C ASN A 63 8.18 10.57 -4.79
N GLY A 64 7.37 9.61 -5.23
CA GLY A 64 6.78 8.61 -4.37
C GLY A 64 5.89 7.63 -5.12
N VAL A 65 5.72 6.45 -4.54
CA VAL A 65 4.87 5.40 -5.08
C VAL A 65 3.96 4.85 -3.99
N ILE A 66 2.67 4.69 -4.29
CA ILE A 66 1.74 3.88 -3.49
C ILE A 66 1.47 2.58 -4.24
N THR A 67 1.73 1.45 -3.60
CA THR A 67 1.47 0.13 -4.16
C THR A 67 0.14 -0.40 -3.65
N ARG A 68 -0.76 -0.76 -4.57
CA ARG A 68 -2.08 -1.35 -4.29
C ARG A 68 -2.34 -2.65 -5.06
N ILE A 69 -1.27 -3.28 -5.51
CA ILE A 69 -1.28 -4.61 -6.12
C ILE A 69 -0.41 -5.51 -5.26
N PRO A 70 -0.98 -6.53 -4.58
CA PRO A 70 -0.18 -7.43 -3.72
C PRO A 70 0.69 -8.38 -4.52
N TRP A 71 0.15 -8.87 -5.63
CA TRP A 71 0.74 -9.76 -6.63
C TRP A 71 0.11 -9.48 -7.97
N VAL A 72 0.82 -9.79 -9.05
CA VAL A 72 0.23 -9.85 -10.39
C VAL A 72 -0.29 -11.26 -10.60
N THR A 73 -1.55 -11.39 -10.96
CA THR A 73 -2.18 -12.68 -11.24
C THR A 73 -2.50 -12.84 -12.74
N PRO A 74 -2.65 -14.07 -13.24
CA PRO A 74 -3.04 -14.30 -14.64
C PRO A 74 -4.35 -13.60 -15.02
N GLU A 75 -5.28 -13.47 -14.07
CA GLU A 75 -6.58 -12.82 -14.24
C GLU A 75 -6.47 -11.30 -14.44
N ASP A 76 -5.37 -10.71 -13.99
CA ASP A 76 -5.07 -9.29 -14.23
C ASP A 76 -4.55 -9.02 -15.64
N LEU A 77 -4.15 -10.05 -16.39
CA LEU A 77 -3.46 -9.98 -17.68
C LEU A 77 -4.33 -10.44 -18.85
N LEU A 78 -5.59 -10.03 -18.88
CA LEU A 78 -6.54 -10.44 -19.94
C LEU A 78 -6.11 -10.00 -21.35
N HIS A 79 -5.19 -9.06 -21.48
CA HIS A 79 -4.60 -8.62 -22.74
C HIS A 79 -3.42 -9.49 -23.21
N VAL A 80 -2.97 -10.45 -22.40
CA VAL A 80 -1.95 -11.44 -22.73
C VAL A 80 -2.61 -12.74 -23.15
N VAL A 81 -1.99 -13.44 -24.09
CA VAL A 81 -2.45 -14.77 -24.54
C VAL A 81 -2.54 -15.73 -23.37
N ASP A 82 -3.62 -16.49 -23.27
CA ASP A 82 -3.97 -17.31 -22.11
C ASP A 82 -2.83 -18.24 -21.65
N GLY A 83 -2.21 -18.94 -22.60
CA GLY A 83 -1.09 -19.85 -22.32
C GLY A 83 0.15 -19.19 -21.69
N ASP A 84 0.32 -17.88 -21.86
CA ASP A 84 1.50 -17.15 -21.39
C ASP A 84 1.23 -16.37 -20.09
N ARG A 85 -0.04 -16.20 -19.67
CA ARG A 85 -0.41 -15.34 -18.54
C ARG A 85 0.28 -15.68 -17.23
N HIS A 86 0.42 -16.97 -16.91
CA HIS A 86 1.11 -17.42 -15.70
C HIS A 86 2.58 -17.02 -15.69
N TYR A 87 3.26 -17.21 -16.82
CA TYR A 87 4.65 -16.83 -16.98
C TYR A 87 4.82 -15.31 -16.89
N VAL A 88 4.02 -14.57 -17.66
CA VAL A 88 4.08 -13.10 -17.70
C VAL A 88 3.74 -12.49 -16.32
N ALA A 89 2.77 -13.06 -15.59
CA ALA A 89 2.44 -12.61 -14.23
C ALA A 89 3.63 -12.75 -13.26
N ALA A 90 4.36 -13.87 -13.34
CA ALA A 90 5.56 -14.10 -12.54
C ALA A 90 6.68 -13.10 -12.90
N GLU A 91 6.95 -12.89 -14.19
CA GLU A 91 7.95 -11.94 -14.68
C GLU A 91 7.64 -10.50 -14.27
N ILE A 92 6.39 -10.05 -14.44
CA ILE A 92 5.97 -8.71 -14.02
C ILE A 92 6.10 -8.55 -12.50
N SER A 93 5.74 -9.57 -11.72
CA SER A 93 5.88 -9.54 -10.25
C SER A 93 7.35 -9.42 -9.84
N ALA A 94 8.25 -10.20 -10.46
CA ALA A 94 9.69 -10.14 -10.21
C ALA A 94 10.27 -8.79 -10.62
N PHE A 95 9.88 -8.26 -11.78
CA PHE A 95 10.27 -6.95 -12.26
C PHE A 95 9.84 -5.85 -11.28
N LEU A 96 8.56 -5.83 -10.87
CA LEU A 96 8.05 -4.84 -9.92
C LEU A 96 8.76 -4.92 -8.58
N LEU A 97 9.04 -6.12 -8.09
CA LEU A 97 9.79 -6.31 -6.85
C LEU A 97 11.18 -5.66 -6.95
N ALA A 98 11.91 -5.93 -8.03
CA ALA A 98 13.23 -5.35 -8.27
C ALA A 98 13.15 -3.83 -8.40
N TRP A 99 12.30 -3.32 -9.28
CA TRP A 99 12.14 -1.90 -9.58
C TRP A 99 11.72 -1.09 -8.35
N LEU A 100 10.64 -1.49 -7.65
CA LEU A 100 10.15 -0.78 -6.46
C LEU A 100 11.17 -0.81 -5.31
N SER A 101 11.95 -1.89 -5.18
CA SER A 101 12.97 -2.01 -4.14
C SER A 101 14.15 -1.06 -4.36
N GLN A 102 14.47 -0.72 -5.61
CA GLN A 102 15.58 0.16 -5.98
C GLN A 102 15.21 1.65 -6.01
N LEU A 103 13.91 1.99 -6.04
CA LEU A 103 13.51 3.38 -6.00
C LEU A 103 14.01 4.08 -4.73
N THR A 104 14.64 5.23 -4.91
CA THR A 104 15.15 6.06 -3.81
C THR A 104 14.07 6.91 -3.14
N CYS A 105 12.94 7.13 -3.83
CA CYS A 105 11.79 7.82 -3.26
C CYS A 105 11.01 6.92 -2.27
N PRO A 106 10.13 7.50 -1.43
CA PRO A 106 9.24 6.71 -0.58
C PRO A 106 8.32 5.79 -1.40
N VAL A 107 8.23 4.52 -1.00
CA VAL A 107 7.32 3.52 -1.56
C VAL A 107 6.45 2.97 -0.43
N ILE A 108 5.15 3.14 -0.51
CA ILE A 108 4.17 2.77 0.52
C ILE A 108 3.18 1.70 -0.04
N ASN A 109 3.10 0.51 0.51
CA ASN A 109 4.06 -0.12 1.40
C ASN A 109 5.26 -0.62 0.57
N ARG A 110 6.45 -0.62 1.15
CA ARG A 110 7.61 -1.18 0.45
C ARG A 110 7.43 -2.67 0.18
N PRO A 111 7.81 -3.16 -1.01
CA PRO A 111 7.70 -4.58 -1.32
C PRO A 111 8.63 -5.41 -0.43
N THR A 112 8.24 -6.66 -0.23
CA THR A 112 9.04 -7.70 0.41
C THR A 112 9.10 -8.91 -0.51
N THR A 113 9.95 -9.88 -0.21
CA THR A 113 10.00 -11.15 -0.96
C THR A 113 8.64 -11.88 -0.99
N ASN A 114 7.71 -11.51 -0.10
CA ASN A 114 6.41 -12.15 0.06
C ASN A 114 5.24 -11.33 -0.52
N GLY A 115 5.48 -10.15 -1.08
CA GLY A 115 4.43 -9.34 -1.70
C GLY A 115 4.84 -7.93 -2.06
N LEU A 116 4.18 -7.37 -3.06
CA LEU A 116 4.46 -6.03 -3.57
C LEU A 116 3.97 -4.91 -2.64
N MET A 117 3.07 -5.19 -1.70
CA MET A 117 2.51 -4.24 -0.72
C MET A 117 3.04 -4.48 0.70
N GLY A 118 4.22 -5.07 0.87
CA GLY A 118 4.70 -5.57 2.14
C GLY A 118 4.40 -7.07 2.33
N ALA A 119 4.61 -7.60 3.53
CA ALA A 119 4.33 -8.99 3.81
C ALA A 119 2.82 -9.24 3.97
N PRO A 120 2.19 -10.00 3.06
CA PRO A 120 0.79 -10.38 3.23
C PRO A 120 0.68 -11.41 4.37
N HIS A 121 -0.35 -11.28 5.18
CA HIS A 121 -0.66 -12.24 6.23
C HIS A 121 -2.05 -12.82 6.01
N ALA A 122 -2.18 -14.14 6.14
CA ALA A 122 -3.47 -14.79 6.28
C ALA A 122 -4.15 -14.35 7.60
N ALA A 123 -5.43 -14.64 7.76
CA ALA A 123 -6.19 -14.24 8.95
C ALA A 123 -5.51 -14.68 10.26
N GLU A 124 -4.98 -15.91 10.32
CA GLU A 124 -4.27 -16.43 11.47
C GLU A 124 -2.95 -15.68 11.74
N GLY A 125 -2.25 -15.27 10.69
CA GLY A 125 -1.05 -14.46 10.79
C GLY A 125 -1.35 -13.09 11.41
N TRP A 126 -2.40 -12.43 10.97
CA TRP A 126 -2.87 -11.18 11.57
C TRP A 126 -3.26 -11.34 13.04
N MET A 127 -3.98 -12.43 13.39
CA MET A 127 -4.33 -12.73 14.77
C MET A 127 -3.09 -12.94 15.64
N ALA A 128 -2.08 -13.65 15.14
CA ALA A 128 -0.82 -13.86 15.87
C ALA A 128 -0.05 -12.55 16.10
N ILE A 129 0.00 -11.66 15.11
CA ILE A 129 0.64 -10.34 15.25
C ILE A 129 -0.15 -9.49 16.24
N ALA A 130 -1.49 -9.45 16.13
CA ALA A 130 -2.36 -8.71 17.03
C ALA A 130 -2.24 -9.17 18.49
N ALA A 131 -2.13 -10.49 18.73
CA ALA A 131 -1.86 -11.04 20.06
C ALA A 131 -0.55 -10.50 20.64
N ARG A 132 0.54 -10.53 19.86
CA ARG A 132 1.85 -9.99 20.28
C ARG A 132 1.83 -8.48 20.52
N ALA A 133 1.03 -7.74 19.76
CA ALA A 133 0.83 -6.30 19.92
C ALA A 133 -0.13 -5.94 21.08
N GLY A 134 -0.68 -6.94 21.78
CA GLY A 134 -1.54 -6.76 22.95
C GLY A 134 -2.97 -6.33 22.60
N LEU A 135 -3.47 -6.66 21.41
CA LEU A 135 -4.86 -6.43 21.03
C LEU A 135 -5.77 -7.51 21.62
N ARG A 136 -7.00 -7.10 21.97
CA ARG A 136 -8.04 -8.05 22.37
C ARG A 136 -8.51 -8.85 21.15
N LEU A 137 -8.39 -10.19 21.22
CA LEU A 137 -8.79 -11.07 20.14
C LEU A 137 -10.18 -11.67 20.38
N PRO A 138 -10.92 -12.00 19.31
CA PRO A 138 -12.14 -12.76 19.44
C PRO A 138 -11.82 -14.18 19.92
N TRP A 139 -12.76 -14.78 20.63
CA TRP A 139 -12.71 -16.21 20.84
C TRP A 139 -13.04 -16.91 19.52
N THR A 140 -12.05 -17.62 18.93
CA THR A 140 -12.24 -18.30 17.64
C THR A 140 -12.32 -19.80 17.83
N ARG A 141 -13.37 -20.40 17.30
CA ARG A 141 -13.49 -21.85 17.13
C ARG A 141 -13.30 -22.16 15.64
N ARG A 142 -12.34 -23.03 15.33
CA ARG A 142 -12.18 -23.50 13.95
C ARG A 142 -13.36 -24.40 13.59
N VAL A 143 -14.13 -24.02 12.59
CA VAL A 143 -15.26 -24.80 12.06
C VAL A 143 -14.89 -25.26 10.66
N PHE A 144 -15.05 -26.56 10.36
CA PHE A 144 -14.90 -27.11 9.02
C PHE A 144 -16.25 -27.66 8.55
N PRO A 145 -16.66 -27.36 7.28
CA PRO A 145 -16.01 -26.46 6.33
C PRO A 145 -16.04 -25.01 6.84
N ALA A 146 -15.03 -24.23 6.46
CA ALA A 146 -15.01 -22.81 6.81
C ALA A 146 -16.24 -22.12 6.23
N PRO A 147 -16.96 -21.27 7.00
CA PRO A 147 -18.05 -20.50 6.45
C PRO A 147 -17.54 -19.60 5.31
N PRO A 148 -18.34 -19.37 4.25
CA PRO A 148 -18.02 -18.36 3.28
C PRO A 148 -17.92 -17.03 4.03
N GLU A 149 -16.88 -16.27 3.82
CA GLU A 149 -16.52 -14.99 4.41
C GLU A 149 -17.08 -14.67 5.82
N PRO A 150 -16.26 -14.33 6.80
CA PRO A 150 -16.76 -13.94 8.11
C PRO A 150 -17.65 -12.71 7.95
N ALA A 151 -18.94 -12.83 8.22
CA ALA A 151 -19.83 -11.69 8.35
C ALA A 151 -19.36 -10.87 9.58
N TRP A 152 -18.77 -9.71 9.33
CA TRP A 152 -18.44 -8.78 10.41
C TRP A 152 -19.71 -8.30 11.12
N PRO A 153 -19.66 -8.02 12.44
CA PRO A 153 -20.77 -7.40 13.14
C PRO A 153 -21.21 -6.10 12.44
N PRO A 154 -22.49 -5.75 12.45
CA PRO A 154 -22.98 -4.52 11.82
C PRO A 154 -22.30 -3.24 12.35
N GLU A 155 -21.86 -3.25 13.61
CA GLU A 155 -21.16 -2.17 14.29
C GLU A 155 -19.64 -2.19 14.05
N ALA A 156 -19.12 -3.15 13.28
CA ALA A 156 -17.69 -3.23 12.98
C ALA A 156 -17.22 -1.97 12.28
N ILE A 157 -16.07 -1.47 12.71
CA ILE A 157 -15.44 -0.28 12.14
C ILE A 157 -14.05 -0.60 11.63
N THR A 158 -13.73 -0.05 10.46
CA THR A 158 -12.38 -0.13 9.91
C THR A 158 -11.73 1.24 9.97
N VAL A 159 -10.51 1.28 10.52
CA VAL A 159 -9.66 2.46 10.55
C VAL A 159 -8.46 2.25 9.64
N ALA A 160 -7.90 3.34 9.13
CA ALA A 160 -6.64 3.30 8.39
C ALA A 160 -5.49 3.76 9.29
N VAL A 161 -4.32 3.16 9.13
CA VAL A 161 -3.07 3.56 9.79
C VAL A 161 -2.08 3.96 8.72
N LEU A 162 -1.37 5.08 8.95
CA LEU A 162 -0.21 5.49 8.17
C LEU A 162 0.93 5.84 9.13
N GLY A 163 1.89 4.95 9.24
CA GLY A 163 2.99 5.07 10.21
C GLY A 163 2.48 5.02 11.65
N ASP A 164 2.61 6.13 12.36
CA ASP A 164 2.18 6.32 13.75
C ASP A 164 0.80 7.02 13.90
N ARG A 165 0.10 7.27 12.80
CA ARG A 165 -1.18 7.98 12.77
C ARG A 165 -2.32 7.05 12.38
N CYS A 166 -3.42 7.11 13.14
CA CYS A 166 -4.67 6.41 12.85
C CYS A 166 -5.70 7.40 12.28
N PHE A 167 -6.44 6.97 11.28
CA PHE A 167 -7.50 7.72 10.58
C PHE A 167 -8.81 6.96 10.71
N GLY A 168 -9.80 7.59 11.29
CA GLY A 168 -11.12 7.03 11.56
C GLY A 168 -11.62 7.47 12.93
N ASN A 169 -12.92 7.41 13.14
CA ASN A 169 -13.55 7.84 14.39
C ASN A 169 -13.64 6.65 15.35
N VAL A 170 -12.63 6.46 16.17
CA VAL A 170 -12.52 5.41 17.20
C VAL A 170 -11.97 5.96 18.51
N ASP A 171 -12.18 5.20 19.57
CA ASP A 171 -11.54 5.51 20.88
C ASP A 171 -10.01 5.61 20.71
N PRO A 172 -9.35 6.59 21.38
CA PRO A 172 -7.89 6.75 21.30
C PRO A 172 -7.10 5.48 21.62
N ALA A 173 -7.57 4.66 22.56
CA ALA A 173 -6.89 3.40 22.88
C ALA A 173 -6.93 2.39 21.72
N LEU A 174 -7.98 2.40 20.89
CA LEU A 174 -8.05 1.57 19.67
C LEU A 174 -7.15 2.14 18.58
N ALA A 175 -7.06 3.46 18.45
CA ALA A 175 -6.14 4.11 17.52
C ALA A 175 -4.69 3.72 17.84
N ASP A 176 -4.29 3.78 19.12
CA ASP A 176 -2.97 3.34 19.58
C ASP A 176 -2.73 1.84 19.33
N GLN A 177 -3.76 1.00 19.52
CA GLN A 177 -3.68 -0.42 19.22
C GLN A 177 -3.47 -0.68 17.73
N ALA A 178 -4.18 0.05 16.85
CA ALA A 178 -4.01 -0.07 15.41
C ALA A 178 -2.60 0.33 14.97
N CYS A 179 -2.04 1.43 15.52
CA CYS A 179 -0.67 1.85 15.25
C CYS A 179 0.36 0.82 15.74
N ARG A 180 0.18 0.24 16.95
CA ARG A 180 1.05 -0.84 17.44
C ARG A 180 0.99 -2.09 16.56
N LEU A 181 -0.19 -2.44 16.04
CA LEU A 181 -0.33 -3.56 15.10
C LEU A 181 0.45 -3.31 13.82
N ALA A 182 0.32 -2.12 13.22
CA ALA A 182 1.05 -1.75 12.00
C ALA A 182 2.57 -1.80 12.22
N ALA A 183 3.05 -1.26 13.34
CA ALA A 183 4.46 -1.33 13.72
C ALA A 183 4.94 -2.77 13.93
N ALA A 184 4.16 -3.61 14.64
CA ALA A 184 4.49 -5.02 14.87
C ALA A 184 4.51 -5.86 13.58
N ALA A 185 3.70 -5.46 12.59
CA ALA A 185 3.68 -6.07 11.25
C ALA A 185 4.76 -5.50 10.32
N ASN A 186 5.47 -4.45 10.73
CA ASN A 186 6.38 -3.69 9.88
C ASN A 186 5.72 -3.19 8.58
N VAL A 187 4.52 -2.63 8.73
CA VAL A 187 3.68 -2.11 7.63
C VAL A 187 3.39 -0.64 7.88
N GLU A 188 3.62 0.21 6.88
CA GLU A 188 3.39 1.65 7.01
C GLU A 188 1.93 2.04 6.78
N LEU A 189 1.26 1.40 5.82
CA LEU A 189 -0.13 1.66 5.44
C LEU A 189 -0.97 0.40 5.67
N LEU A 190 -1.94 0.46 6.59
CA LEU A 190 -2.73 -0.68 7.04
C LEU A 190 -4.19 -0.29 7.28
N ALA A 191 -5.13 -1.15 6.94
CA ALA A 191 -6.50 -1.09 7.43
C ALA A 191 -6.67 -2.08 8.59
N VAL A 192 -7.27 -1.64 9.69
CA VAL A 192 -7.51 -2.45 10.89
C VAL A 192 -9.01 -2.42 11.21
N THR A 193 -9.61 -3.59 11.38
CA THR A 193 -11.03 -3.72 11.68
C THR A 193 -11.24 -4.16 13.12
N PHE A 194 -12.08 -3.41 13.85
CA PHE A 194 -12.52 -3.69 15.21
C PHE A 194 -14.01 -3.98 15.26
N SER A 195 -14.45 -4.69 16.30
CA SER A 195 -15.88 -5.05 16.50
C SER A 195 -16.80 -3.84 16.69
N HIS A 196 -16.29 -2.73 17.19
CA HIS A 196 -16.97 -1.45 17.36
C HIS A 196 -15.97 -0.32 17.60
N ALA A 197 -16.43 0.94 17.69
CA ALA A 197 -15.57 2.12 17.82
C ALA A 197 -15.11 2.45 19.25
N ALA A 198 -15.79 1.90 20.28
CA ALA A 198 -15.51 2.22 21.69
C ALA A 198 -14.34 1.41 22.27
N ALA A 199 -13.77 1.90 23.35
CA ALA A 199 -12.73 1.21 24.10
C ALA A 199 -13.10 -0.25 24.42
N GLY A 200 -12.09 -1.14 24.39
CA GLY A 200 -12.29 -2.56 24.67
C GLY A 200 -12.85 -3.37 23.49
N ALA A 201 -13.00 -2.77 22.30
CA ALA A 201 -13.37 -3.50 21.09
C ALA A 201 -12.38 -4.63 20.79
N THR A 202 -12.90 -5.65 20.12
CA THR A 202 -12.13 -6.82 19.72
C THR A 202 -11.56 -6.61 18.32
N PHE A 203 -10.30 -6.95 18.10
CA PHE A 203 -9.69 -6.99 16.77
C PHE A 203 -10.35 -8.08 15.93
N LEU A 204 -10.81 -7.74 14.73
CA LEU A 204 -11.46 -8.67 13.81
C LEU A 204 -10.56 -9.06 12.64
N GLY A 205 -9.71 -8.13 12.18
CA GLY A 205 -8.80 -8.40 11.07
C GLY A 205 -8.01 -7.17 10.63
N ALA A 206 -7.05 -7.39 9.76
CA ALA A 206 -6.31 -6.32 9.10
C ALA A 206 -6.04 -6.66 7.64
N GLN A 207 -5.84 -5.63 6.83
CA GLN A 207 -5.56 -5.78 5.40
C GLN A 207 -4.71 -4.61 4.88
N LEU A 208 -3.92 -4.86 3.84
CA LEU A 208 -3.03 -3.87 3.24
C LEU A 208 -3.75 -2.90 2.28
N TRP A 209 -5.07 -2.92 2.25
CA TRP A 209 -5.94 -2.14 1.34
C TRP A 209 -6.87 -1.17 2.09
N PRO A 210 -6.36 -0.12 2.76
CA PRO A 210 -7.24 0.92 3.25
C PRO A 210 -7.90 1.69 2.10
N ASP A 211 -9.01 2.36 2.39
CA ASP A 211 -9.57 3.35 1.47
C ASP A 211 -8.70 4.60 1.47
N VAL A 212 -7.77 4.67 0.51
CA VAL A 212 -6.84 5.78 0.36
C VAL A 212 -7.49 7.07 -0.16
N SER A 213 -8.76 7.03 -0.54
CA SER A 213 -9.52 8.21 -0.97
C SER A 213 -10.12 9.00 0.19
N LEU A 214 -10.02 8.52 1.42
CA LEU A 214 -10.42 9.27 2.61
C LEU A 214 -9.61 10.57 2.71
N PRO A 215 -10.25 11.75 2.83
CA PRO A 215 -9.57 13.05 2.68
C PRO A 215 -8.38 13.24 3.61
N GLU A 216 -8.52 12.89 4.89
CA GLU A 216 -7.46 13.04 5.89
C GLU A 216 -6.27 12.10 5.62
N LEU A 217 -6.54 10.84 5.23
CA LEU A 217 -5.53 9.88 4.84
C LEU A 217 -4.83 10.30 3.55
N ALA A 218 -5.59 10.74 2.54
CA ALA A 218 -5.05 11.25 1.29
C ALA A 218 -4.10 12.43 1.50
N ALA A 219 -4.49 13.39 2.36
CA ALA A 219 -3.64 14.52 2.72
C ALA A 219 -2.35 14.08 3.46
N ALA A 220 -2.46 13.13 4.37
CA ALA A 220 -1.32 12.60 5.10
C ALA A 220 -0.35 11.81 4.21
N LEU A 221 -0.87 11.01 3.27
CA LEU A 221 -0.08 10.31 2.26
C LEU A 221 0.65 11.31 1.34
N LEU A 222 -0.04 12.36 0.87
CA LEU A 222 0.58 13.40 0.04
C LEU A 222 1.76 14.06 0.74
N ALA A 223 1.62 14.35 2.04
CA ALA A 223 2.68 14.95 2.84
C ALA A 223 3.95 14.08 2.98
N ARG A 224 3.87 12.78 2.69
CA ARG A 224 5.04 11.88 2.62
C ARG A 224 5.84 12.02 1.34
N PHE A 225 5.19 12.45 0.25
CA PHE A 225 5.79 12.53 -1.09
C PHE A 225 6.18 13.95 -1.49
N VAL A 226 5.49 14.95 -0.94
CA VAL A 226 5.81 16.36 -1.20
C VAL A 226 6.59 16.89 0.02
N PRO A 227 7.89 17.20 -0.14
CA PRO A 227 8.65 17.83 0.94
C PRO A 227 7.95 19.14 1.32
N ALA A 228 7.68 19.34 2.59
CA ALA A 228 7.26 20.66 3.07
C ALA A 228 8.34 21.67 2.65
N ALA A 229 7.95 22.68 1.86
CA ALA A 229 8.83 23.67 1.24
C ALA A 229 9.72 24.48 2.22
N GLY A 230 9.74 24.12 3.49
CA GLY A 230 10.53 24.71 4.56
C GLY A 230 11.62 23.84 5.17
N ARG A 231 11.65 22.52 4.94
CA ARG A 231 12.68 21.67 5.56
C ARG A 231 14.03 21.72 4.84
N ALA A 232 14.03 21.94 3.55
CA ALA A 232 15.27 22.08 2.78
C ALA A 232 16.05 23.36 3.13
N ALA A 233 15.34 24.47 3.44
CA ALA A 233 15.98 25.73 3.86
C ALA A 233 16.56 25.66 5.28
N ALA A 234 15.94 24.91 6.19
CA ALA A 234 16.43 24.76 7.56
C ALA A 234 17.73 23.93 7.63
N ASN A 235 17.82 22.82 6.86
CA ASN A 235 19.01 21.99 6.83
C ASN A 235 20.22 22.64 6.14
N VAL A 236 20.01 23.58 5.21
CA VAL A 236 21.09 24.32 4.57
C VAL A 236 21.62 25.44 5.49
N ALA A 237 20.76 26.03 6.32
CA ALA A 237 21.15 27.04 7.29
C ALA A 237 21.93 26.45 8.49
N GLU A 238 21.60 25.22 8.91
CA GLU A 238 22.26 24.52 10.01
C GLU A 238 23.59 23.88 9.60
N ALA A 239 23.79 23.58 8.31
CA ALA A 239 25.05 23.11 7.76
C ALA A 239 26.04 24.23 7.41
N ALA A 240 25.62 25.50 7.49
CA ALA A 240 26.40 26.68 7.18
C ALA A 240 26.77 27.53 8.42
N ALA A 241 26.39 27.06 9.61
CA ALA A 241 26.74 27.65 10.91
C ALA A 241 27.71 26.76 11.70
#